data_915696a3d3e64452d78b9f09b30f03c0
#
_entry.id   915696a3d3e64452d78b9f09b30f03c0
#
_cell.length_a   1.000
_cell.length_b   1.000
_cell.length_c   1.000
_cell.angle_alpha   90.00
_cell.angle_beta   90.00
_cell.angle_gamma   90.00
#
_symmetry.space_group_name_H-M   'P 1'
#
loop_
_entity.id
_entity.type
_entity.pdbx_description
1 polymer ?
#
loop_
_entity_poly.entity_id
_entity_poly.type
_entity_poly.pdbx_seq_one_letter_code
_entity_poly.pdbx_strand_id
1 'polypeptide(L)'
;MPPHVPESQVFPVLKDKVALITGGAQGMGKATAEVFLKAGAKVVICDVQADKGDEAAKELSKLGEVYFAKADISSSEDVAALVKFAVDKFGRLDCAVNNAALTPDKTPLTDFDETYWDKLISINLTGSALCVKHQMKQFIAQGGGGAIVNIASINAFKPQPNMPAYTAAKHALVGLTKHASMEGGPHGIRVNAVAPGAIFTAMAEKALEIMGTTHDEFAPQVSYLERFGMPHEVAQGSLWLCSPASSYVTGITLPIDGGFTAK
;
A
#
# COMPACT_ATOMS: atom_id res chain seq x y z
N MET A 1 6.25 -4.68 -24.66
CA MET A 1 6.11 -3.28 -24.24
C MET A 1 5.11 -3.21 -23.09
N PRO A 2 5.26 -2.31 -22.11
CA PRO A 2 4.21 -2.16 -21.12
C PRO A 2 2.88 -1.86 -21.80
N PRO A 3 1.75 -2.34 -21.27
CA PRO A 3 0.45 -2.08 -21.85
C PRO A 3 0.19 -0.57 -21.92
N HIS A 4 -0.39 -0.10 -23.03
CA HIS A 4 -0.78 1.29 -23.15
C HIS A 4 -1.97 1.56 -22.22
N VAL A 5 -1.70 2.16 -21.09
CA VAL A 5 -2.74 2.63 -20.15
C VAL A 5 -2.79 4.14 -20.24
N PRO A 6 -3.97 4.75 -20.48
CA PRO A 6 -4.10 6.20 -20.53
C PRO A 6 -3.58 6.83 -19.22
N GLU A 7 -2.93 7.99 -19.33
CA GLU A 7 -2.59 8.76 -18.14
C GLU A 7 -3.87 9.13 -17.38
N SER A 8 -3.88 8.78 -16.08
CA SER A 8 -5.00 9.12 -15.23
C SER A 8 -5.00 10.62 -14.94
N GLN A 9 -6.14 11.28 -15.17
CA GLN A 9 -6.32 12.63 -14.67
C GLN A 9 -6.39 12.62 -13.14
N VAL A 10 -5.57 13.45 -12.51
CA VAL A 10 -5.55 13.58 -11.04
C VAL A 10 -6.15 14.94 -10.67
N PHE A 11 -7.27 14.91 -9.94
CA PHE A 11 -7.89 16.10 -9.40
C PHE A 11 -7.31 16.44 -8.01
N PRO A 12 -7.28 17.71 -7.59
CA PRO A 12 -6.68 18.13 -6.31
C PRO A 12 -7.56 17.79 -5.10
N VAL A 13 -7.97 16.52 -5.00
CA VAL A 13 -8.90 15.99 -3.98
C VAL A 13 -8.26 15.86 -2.60
N LEU A 14 -6.92 15.96 -2.50
CA LEU A 14 -6.15 15.96 -1.25
C LEU A 14 -5.42 17.30 -1.02
N LYS A 15 -5.91 18.40 -1.60
CA LYS A 15 -5.30 19.71 -1.42
C LYS A 15 -5.10 20.02 0.07
N ASP A 16 -3.87 20.39 0.43
CA ASP A 16 -3.42 20.73 1.79
C ASP A 16 -3.51 19.58 2.82
N LYS A 17 -3.80 18.35 2.39
CA LYS A 17 -3.79 17.15 3.24
C LYS A 17 -2.40 16.59 3.40
N VAL A 18 -2.12 15.99 4.55
CA VAL A 18 -0.87 15.32 4.86
C VAL A 18 -1.05 13.81 4.77
N ALA A 19 -0.23 13.17 3.94
CA ALA A 19 -0.26 11.74 3.70
C ALA A 19 1.05 11.06 4.13
N LEU A 20 0.95 9.90 4.77
CA LEU A 20 2.08 9.03 5.11
C LEU A 20 1.99 7.75 4.29
N ILE A 21 3.07 7.39 3.57
CA ILE A 21 3.10 6.21 2.69
C ILE A 21 4.30 5.35 3.05
N THR A 22 4.05 4.10 3.44
CA THR A 22 5.13 3.15 3.75
C THR A 22 5.57 2.37 2.52
N GLY A 23 6.85 1.98 2.43
CA GLY A 23 7.43 1.34 1.25
C GLY A 23 7.46 2.29 0.05
N GLY A 24 7.73 3.58 0.29
CA GLY A 24 7.62 4.66 -0.68
C GLY A 24 8.83 4.87 -1.59
N ALA A 25 9.91 4.09 -1.41
CA ALA A 25 11.13 4.27 -2.19
C ALA A 25 10.99 3.77 -3.64
N GLN A 26 10.05 2.86 -3.92
CA GLN A 26 9.90 2.25 -5.25
C GLN A 26 8.50 1.66 -5.48
N GLY A 27 8.25 1.19 -6.70
CA GLY A 27 7.04 0.42 -7.05
C GLY A 27 5.73 1.13 -6.75
N MET A 28 4.76 0.41 -6.19
CA MET A 28 3.42 0.93 -5.89
C MET A 28 3.44 2.06 -4.87
N GLY A 29 4.32 1.99 -3.85
CA GLY A 29 4.43 3.04 -2.84
C GLY A 29 4.92 4.37 -3.41
N LYS A 30 5.96 4.36 -4.27
CA LYS A 30 6.44 5.55 -4.97
C LYS A 30 5.37 6.12 -5.92
N ALA A 31 4.70 5.25 -6.68
CA ALA A 31 3.60 5.67 -7.55
C ALA A 31 2.41 6.27 -6.77
N THR A 32 2.13 5.74 -5.57
CA THR A 32 1.12 6.30 -4.67
C THR A 32 1.51 7.70 -4.20
N ALA A 33 2.77 7.89 -3.81
CA ALA A 33 3.29 9.20 -3.42
C ALA A 33 3.19 10.21 -4.58
N GLU A 34 3.54 9.80 -5.80
CA GLU A 34 3.41 10.64 -7.00
C GLU A 34 1.97 11.08 -7.24
N VAL A 35 1.02 10.15 -7.21
CA VAL A 35 -0.41 10.44 -7.42
C VAL A 35 -0.94 11.36 -6.31
N PHE A 36 -0.54 11.16 -5.06
CA PHE A 36 -0.99 11.98 -3.93
C PHE A 36 -0.42 13.41 -4.00
N LEU A 37 0.85 13.58 -4.40
CA LEU A 37 1.43 14.89 -4.66
C LEU A 37 0.69 15.62 -5.78
N LYS A 38 0.41 14.96 -6.90
CA LYS A 38 -0.40 15.51 -8.01
C LYS A 38 -1.82 15.86 -7.54
N ALA A 39 -2.35 15.17 -6.54
CA ALA A 39 -3.65 15.48 -5.90
C ALA A 39 -3.58 16.61 -4.88
N GLY A 40 -2.43 17.26 -4.71
CA GLY A 40 -2.23 18.42 -3.82
C GLY A 40 -1.89 18.07 -2.37
N ALA A 41 -1.58 16.80 -2.07
CA ALA A 41 -1.15 16.40 -0.75
C ALA A 41 0.30 16.81 -0.47
N LYS A 42 0.61 17.01 0.82
CA LYS A 42 1.97 16.97 1.37
C LYS A 42 2.27 15.55 1.79
N VAL A 43 3.43 15.00 1.44
CA VAL A 43 3.69 13.57 1.57
C VAL A 43 4.92 13.30 2.43
N VAL A 44 4.79 12.32 3.33
CA VAL A 44 5.94 11.63 3.92
C VAL A 44 5.98 10.23 3.36
N ILE A 45 7.12 9.84 2.82
CA ILE A 45 7.39 8.44 2.44
C ILE A 45 8.36 7.83 3.43
N CYS A 46 8.24 6.53 3.68
CA CYS A 46 9.26 5.78 4.41
C CYS A 46 9.65 4.48 3.72
N ASP A 47 10.86 4.04 3.98
CA ASP A 47 11.40 2.76 3.54
C ASP A 47 12.57 2.36 4.43
N VAL A 48 12.96 1.09 4.43
CA VAL A 48 14.19 0.63 5.09
C VAL A 48 15.44 0.93 4.25
N GLN A 49 15.28 1.15 2.95
CA GLN A 49 16.32 1.43 1.97
C GLN A 49 16.58 2.95 1.90
N ALA A 50 17.49 3.46 2.75
CA ALA A 50 17.74 4.89 2.88
C ALA A 50 18.09 5.56 1.53
N ASP A 51 19.09 5.03 0.81
CA ASP A 51 19.56 5.65 -0.43
C ASP A 51 18.47 5.77 -1.49
N LYS A 52 17.67 4.70 -1.67
CA LYS A 52 16.54 4.73 -2.61
C LYS A 52 15.41 5.65 -2.13
N GLY A 53 15.21 5.75 -0.82
CA GLY A 53 14.22 6.64 -0.25
C GLY A 53 14.57 8.11 -0.49
N ASP A 54 15.82 8.49 -0.28
CA ASP A 54 16.32 9.84 -0.54
C ASP A 54 16.24 10.18 -2.04
N GLU A 55 16.61 9.23 -2.93
CA GLU A 55 16.48 9.40 -4.38
C GLU A 55 15.01 9.60 -4.79
N ALA A 56 14.09 8.75 -4.27
CA ALA A 56 12.68 8.87 -4.55
C ALA A 56 12.12 10.22 -4.07
N ALA A 57 12.46 10.66 -2.86
CA ALA A 57 12.03 11.96 -2.35
C ALA A 57 12.55 13.11 -3.21
N LYS A 58 13.81 13.06 -3.67
CA LYS A 58 14.40 14.05 -4.58
C LYS A 58 13.65 14.11 -5.92
N GLU A 59 13.28 12.97 -6.49
CA GLU A 59 12.51 12.94 -7.73
C GLU A 59 11.08 13.50 -7.53
N LEU A 60 10.41 13.05 -6.47
CA LEU A 60 9.04 13.41 -6.13
C LEU A 60 8.90 14.89 -5.71
N SER A 61 9.97 15.51 -5.19
CA SER A 61 9.96 16.94 -4.80
C SER A 61 9.69 17.90 -5.95
N LYS A 62 9.82 17.45 -7.20
CA LYS A 62 9.43 18.21 -8.39
C LYS A 62 7.91 18.35 -8.53
N LEU A 63 7.13 17.55 -7.82
CA LEU A 63 5.68 17.50 -7.87
C LEU A 63 5.00 18.17 -6.69
N GLY A 64 5.70 18.35 -5.57
CA GLY A 64 5.16 18.96 -4.36
C GLY A 64 6.03 18.72 -3.13
N GLU A 65 5.50 19.07 -1.95
CA GLU A 65 6.20 18.92 -0.69
C GLU A 65 6.26 17.44 -0.25
N VAL A 66 7.46 16.87 -0.25
CA VAL A 66 7.70 15.49 0.15
C VAL A 66 8.94 15.37 1.02
N TYR A 67 8.87 14.52 2.06
CA TYR A 67 10.00 14.15 2.90
C TYR A 67 10.14 12.63 2.96
N PHE A 68 11.36 12.17 3.10
CA PHE A 68 11.68 10.78 3.37
C PHE A 68 12.08 10.59 4.84
N ALA A 69 11.67 9.48 5.43
CA ALA A 69 12.16 9.00 6.71
C ALA A 69 12.53 7.51 6.60
N LYS A 70 13.75 7.14 7.00
CA LYS A 70 14.09 5.73 7.13
C LYS A 70 13.34 5.13 8.31
N ALA A 71 12.59 4.05 8.09
CA ALA A 71 11.87 3.35 9.16
C ALA A 71 11.66 1.88 8.80
N ASP A 72 11.79 1.00 9.80
CA ASP A 72 11.35 -0.39 9.73
C ASP A 72 9.97 -0.51 10.37
N ILE A 73 8.95 -0.86 9.58
CA ILE A 73 7.59 -0.97 10.09
C ILE A 73 7.40 -2.12 11.07
N SER A 74 8.30 -3.09 11.14
CA SER A 74 8.28 -4.15 12.15
C SER A 74 8.69 -3.67 13.55
N SER A 75 9.28 -2.46 13.65
CA SER A 75 9.63 -1.78 14.90
C SER A 75 8.53 -0.80 15.32
N SER A 76 7.92 -1.01 16.48
CA SER A 76 6.91 -0.10 17.02
C SER A 76 7.48 1.30 17.31
N GLU A 77 8.75 1.37 17.68
CA GLU A 77 9.46 2.62 17.95
C GLU A 77 9.67 3.42 16.68
N ASP A 78 10.13 2.75 15.59
CA ASP A 78 10.31 3.39 14.29
C ASP A 78 8.98 3.91 13.75
N VAL A 79 7.89 3.13 13.85
CA VAL A 79 6.57 3.57 13.40
C VAL A 79 6.05 4.75 14.21
N ALA A 80 6.25 4.75 15.51
CA ALA A 80 5.87 5.90 16.36
C ALA A 80 6.67 7.15 15.96
N ALA A 81 7.99 7.01 15.76
CA ALA A 81 8.86 8.10 15.31
C ALA A 81 8.48 8.59 13.91
N LEU A 82 8.12 7.69 13.00
CA LEU A 82 7.67 8.01 11.65
C LEU A 82 6.38 8.87 11.65
N VAL A 83 5.37 8.47 12.43
CA VAL A 83 4.13 9.26 12.56
C VAL A 83 4.42 10.63 13.17
N LYS A 84 5.26 10.67 14.23
CA LYS A 84 5.71 11.93 14.81
C LYS A 84 6.45 12.80 13.80
N PHE A 85 7.33 12.23 12.98
CA PHE A 85 8.06 12.96 11.95
C PHE A 85 7.11 13.64 10.96
N ALA A 86 6.04 12.95 10.52
CA ALA A 86 5.06 13.54 9.63
C ALA A 86 4.35 14.74 10.28
N VAL A 87 4.01 14.63 11.56
CA VAL A 87 3.39 15.73 12.33
C VAL A 87 4.37 16.88 12.56
N ASP A 88 5.63 16.59 12.88
CA ASP A 88 6.66 17.62 13.07
C ASP A 88 6.91 18.42 11.77
N LYS A 89 6.81 17.76 10.61
CA LYS A 89 7.02 18.41 9.30
C LYS A 89 5.82 19.24 8.85
N PHE A 90 4.60 18.75 9.09
CA PHE A 90 3.40 19.32 8.47
C PHE A 90 2.30 19.74 9.45
N GLY A 91 2.52 19.54 10.76
CA GLY A 91 1.60 19.93 11.82
C GLY A 91 0.42 18.96 12.05
N ARG A 92 0.22 17.97 11.17
CA ARG A 92 -0.89 17.02 11.22
C ARG A 92 -0.62 15.76 10.39
N LEU A 93 -1.53 14.79 10.49
CA LEU A 93 -1.65 13.67 9.57
C LEU A 93 -3.13 13.53 9.16
N ASP A 94 -3.45 13.39 7.87
CA ASP A 94 -4.84 13.26 7.39
C ASP A 94 -5.13 11.88 6.81
N CYS A 95 -4.16 11.27 6.15
CA CYS A 95 -4.31 9.93 5.60
C CYS A 95 -3.00 9.16 5.60
N ALA A 96 -3.12 7.83 5.51
CA ALA A 96 -1.97 6.93 5.45
C ALA A 96 -2.23 5.77 4.48
N VAL A 97 -1.17 5.34 3.77
CA VAL A 97 -1.18 4.14 2.94
C VAL A 97 -0.10 3.18 3.44
N ASN A 98 -0.53 2.06 4.01
CA ASN A 98 0.33 1.01 4.53
C ASN A 98 0.65 0.04 3.38
N ASN A 99 1.72 0.36 2.62
CA ASN A 99 2.10 -0.36 1.42
C ASN A 99 3.36 -1.22 1.62
N ALA A 100 4.23 -0.90 2.58
CA ALA A 100 5.45 -1.67 2.81
C ALA A 100 5.15 -3.16 3.06
N ALA A 101 5.86 -4.04 2.36
CA ALA A 101 5.71 -5.48 2.47
C ALA A 101 6.94 -6.22 1.93
N LEU A 102 7.18 -7.42 2.43
CA LEU A 102 8.06 -8.38 1.80
C LEU A 102 7.35 -9.07 0.62
N THR A 103 8.17 -9.56 -0.31
CA THR A 103 7.73 -10.39 -1.43
C THR A 103 7.06 -11.68 -0.95
N PRO A 104 6.16 -12.29 -1.75
CA PRO A 104 5.62 -13.61 -1.42
C PRO A 104 6.71 -14.66 -1.26
N ASP A 105 6.47 -15.62 -0.37
CA ASP A 105 7.15 -16.90 -0.33
C ASP A 105 6.91 -17.71 -1.62
N LYS A 106 7.75 -18.72 -1.87
CA LYS A 106 7.75 -19.46 -3.14
C LYS A 106 7.84 -20.97 -2.94
N THR A 107 7.39 -21.47 -1.80
CA THR A 107 7.49 -22.87 -1.41
C THR A 107 6.12 -23.43 -1.05
N PRO A 108 5.86 -24.72 -1.32
CA PRO A 108 4.64 -25.39 -0.87
C PRO A 108 4.49 -25.29 0.66
N LEU A 109 3.26 -25.43 1.15
CA LEU A 109 2.97 -25.40 2.58
C LEU A 109 3.72 -26.50 3.37
N THR A 110 4.03 -27.63 2.73
CA THR A 110 4.78 -28.74 3.35
C THR A 110 6.26 -28.43 3.58
N ASP A 111 6.81 -27.45 2.84
CA ASP A 111 8.26 -27.20 2.78
C ASP A 111 8.58 -25.70 2.98
N PHE A 112 7.68 -24.93 3.61
CA PHE A 112 7.92 -23.51 3.80
C PHE A 112 9.10 -23.27 4.77
N ASP A 113 9.84 -22.21 4.51
CA ASP A 113 10.91 -21.73 5.38
C ASP A 113 10.32 -20.98 6.59
N GLU A 114 10.43 -21.57 7.79
CA GLU A 114 9.90 -20.99 9.02
C GLU A 114 10.52 -19.61 9.33
N THR A 115 11.80 -19.42 9.02
CA THR A 115 12.48 -18.14 9.22
C THR A 115 11.89 -17.06 8.29
N TYR A 116 11.65 -17.42 7.02
CA TYR A 116 11.01 -16.50 6.09
C TYR A 116 9.55 -16.23 6.44
N TRP A 117 8.83 -17.26 6.91
CA TRP A 117 7.47 -17.14 7.44
C TRP A 117 7.40 -16.10 8.55
N ASP A 118 8.21 -16.25 9.61
CA ASP A 118 8.23 -15.34 10.75
C ASP A 118 8.56 -13.91 10.31
N LYS A 119 9.55 -13.75 9.46
CA LYS A 119 9.93 -12.44 8.90
C LYS A 119 8.81 -11.82 8.09
N LEU A 120 8.13 -12.60 7.24
CA LEU A 120 7.04 -12.13 6.42
C LEU A 120 5.84 -11.69 7.28
N ILE A 121 5.45 -12.49 8.26
CA ILE A 121 4.37 -12.15 9.20
C ILE A 121 4.73 -10.90 10.01
N SER A 122 5.97 -10.82 10.50
CA SER A 122 6.47 -9.65 11.25
C SER A 122 6.34 -8.35 10.46
N ILE A 123 6.60 -8.36 9.15
CA ILE A 123 6.53 -7.15 8.32
C ILE A 123 5.13 -6.96 7.74
N ASN A 124 4.58 -7.97 7.03
CA ASN A 124 3.36 -7.79 6.24
C ASN A 124 2.08 -7.70 7.10
N LEU A 125 2.08 -8.30 8.30
CA LEU A 125 0.94 -8.27 9.21
C LEU A 125 1.22 -7.42 10.44
N THR A 126 2.21 -7.81 11.27
CA THR A 126 2.50 -7.10 12.52
C THR A 126 2.90 -5.65 12.25
N GLY A 127 3.78 -5.42 11.28
CA GLY A 127 4.19 -4.07 10.87
C GLY A 127 3.03 -3.21 10.38
N SER A 128 2.14 -3.78 9.56
CA SER A 128 0.92 -3.08 9.15
C SER A 128 0.01 -2.76 10.35
N ALA A 129 -0.11 -3.66 11.31
CA ALA A 129 -0.89 -3.43 12.53
C ALA A 129 -0.27 -2.33 13.42
N LEU A 130 1.05 -2.27 13.51
CA LEU A 130 1.77 -1.19 14.20
C LEU A 130 1.54 0.15 13.52
N CYS A 131 1.58 0.19 12.18
CA CYS A 131 1.24 1.39 11.42
C CYS A 131 -0.19 1.87 11.74
N VAL A 132 -1.19 0.99 11.61
CA VAL A 132 -2.59 1.30 11.94
C VAL A 132 -2.72 1.82 13.38
N LYS A 133 -2.10 1.14 14.35
CA LYS A 133 -2.11 1.54 15.76
C LYS A 133 -1.62 2.98 15.98
N HIS A 134 -0.45 3.33 15.44
CA HIS A 134 0.14 4.64 15.68
C HIS A 134 -0.55 5.74 14.85
N GLN A 135 -1.03 5.42 13.65
CA GLN A 135 -1.83 6.32 12.83
C GLN A 135 -3.17 6.65 13.50
N MET A 136 -3.90 5.63 13.98
CA MET A 136 -5.17 5.84 14.70
C MET A 136 -4.96 6.65 15.99
N LYS A 137 -3.92 6.36 16.77
CA LYS A 137 -3.56 7.16 17.95
C LYS A 137 -3.38 8.65 17.59
N GLN A 138 -2.67 8.93 16.50
CA GLN A 138 -2.45 10.29 16.03
C GLN A 138 -3.76 10.95 15.59
N PHE A 139 -4.59 10.27 14.81
CA PHE A 139 -5.88 10.81 14.35
C PHE A 139 -6.83 11.11 15.52
N ILE A 140 -6.87 10.25 16.53
CA ILE A 140 -7.69 10.46 17.73
C ILE A 140 -7.14 11.66 18.54
N ALA A 141 -5.83 11.74 18.74
CA ALA A 141 -5.20 12.80 19.52
C ALA A 141 -5.37 14.19 18.88
N GLN A 142 -5.27 14.28 17.55
CA GLN A 142 -5.42 15.57 16.83
C GLN A 142 -6.88 15.97 16.59
N GLY A 143 -7.82 15.01 16.64
CA GLY A 143 -9.22 15.23 16.26
C GLY A 143 -9.44 15.39 14.74
N GLY A 144 -10.71 15.41 14.33
CA GLY A 144 -11.11 15.65 12.93
C GLY A 144 -11.06 14.42 12.01
N GLY A 145 -10.81 13.23 12.56
CA GLY A 145 -10.80 11.97 11.80
C GLY A 145 -9.54 11.74 10.96
N GLY A 146 -9.64 10.79 10.03
CA GLY A 146 -8.55 10.41 9.12
C GLY A 146 -8.95 9.29 8.18
N ALA A 147 -8.05 8.92 7.26
CA ALA A 147 -8.25 7.78 6.37
C ALA A 147 -6.99 6.89 6.31
N ILE A 148 -7.17 5.59 6.46
CA ILE A 148 -6.11 4.58 6.35
C ILE A 148 -6.45 3.64 5.20
N VAL A 149 -5.48 3.35 4.34
CA VAL A 149 -5.57 2.34 3.30
C VAL A 149 -4.46 1.31 3.51
N ASN A 150 -4.84 0.06 3.71
CA ASN A 150 -3.91 -1.07 3.79
C ASN A 150 -3.78 -1.72 2.41
N ILE A 151 -2.56 -1.96 1.94
CA ILE A 151 -2.34 -2.69 0.68
C ILE A 151 -2.35 -4.19 0.98
N ALA A 152 -3.50 -4.80 0.73
CA ALA A 152 -3.70 -6.24 0.79
C ALA A 152 -3.16 -6.94 -0.48
N SER A 153 -3.91 -7.84 -1.06
CA SER A 153 -3.62 -8.57 -2.31
C SER A 153 -4.87 -9.34 -2.75
N ILE A 154 -4.96 -9.71 -4.00
CA ILE A 154 -5.90 -10.76 -4.47
C ILE A 154 -5.75 -12.07 -3.68
N ASN A 155 -4.55 -12.36 -3.14
CA ASN A 155 -4.31 -13.50 -2.25
C ASN A 155 -5.10 -13.45 -0.94
N ALA A 156 -5.71 -12.31 -0.61
CA ALA A 156 -6.64 -12.20 0.50
C ALA A 156 -8.05 -12.74 0.19
N PHE A 157 -8.32 -13.10 -1.07
CA PHE A 157 -9.59 -13.68 -1.54
C PHE A 157 -9.39 -15.05 -2.19
N LYS A 158 -8.35 -15.16 -3.04
CA LYS A 158 -8.08 -16.32 -3.87
C LYS A 158 -6.61 -16.72 -3.70
N PRO A 159 -6.31 -17.74 -2.88
CA PRO A 159 -4.93 -18.18 -2.65
C PRO A 159 -4.23 -18.56 -3.96
N GLN A 160 -2.94 -18.29 -4.03
CA GLN A 160 -2.10 -18.71 -5.13
C GLN A 160 -1.10 -19.77 -4.66
N PRO A 161 -0.67 -20.68 -5.55
CA PRO A 161 0.28 -21.74 -5.20
C PRO A 161 1.57 -21.19 -4.60
N ASN A 162 2.13 -21.94 -3.66
CA ASN A 162 3.45 -21.69 -3.08
C ASN A 162 3.63 -20.36 -2.32
N MET A 163 2.53 -19.80 -1.82
CA MET A 163 2.52 -18.53 -1.07
C MET A 163 1.79 -18.63 0.28
N PRO A 164 2.09 -19.63 1.14
CA PRO A 164 1.32 -19.85 2.37
C PRO A 164 1.42 -18.69 3.35
N ALA A 165 2.61 -18.17 3.65
CA ALA A 165 2.80 -17.06 4.59
C ALA A 165 2.19 -15.76 4.07
N TYR A 166 2.41 -15.47 2.79
CA TYR A 166 1.85 -14.27 2.16
C TYR A 166 0.32 -14.29 2.14
N THR A 167 -0.26 -15.43 1.77
CA THR A 167 -1.71 -15.65 1.79
C THR A 167 -2.29 -15.44 3.17
N ALA A 168 -1.68 -16.05 4.20
CA ALA A 168 -2.11 -15.90 5.60
C ALA A 168 -2.04 -14.42 6.04
N ALA A 169 -0.93 -13.75 5.79
CA ALA A 169 -0.76 -12.34 6.15
C ALA A 169 -1.78 -11.42 5.47
N LYS A 170 -2.04 -11.63 4.16
CA LYS A 170 -2.97 -10.78 3.40
C LYS A 170 -4.44 -11.05 3.75
N HIS A 171 -4.83 -12.27 4.11
CA HIS A 171 -6.15 -12.55 4.69
C HIS A 171 -6.31 -11.89 6.06
N ALA A 172 -5.30 -12.02 6.93
CA ALA A 172 -5.33 -11.39 8.25
C ALA A 172 -5.42 -9.87 8.18
N LEU A 173 -4.77 -9.25 7.18
CA LEU A 173 -4.83 -7.80 6.97
C LEU A 173 -6.24 -7.30 6.62
N VAL A 174 -7.05 -8.12 5.93
CA VAL A 174 -8.48 -7.82 5.69
C VAL A 174 -9.25 -7.83 7.01
N GLY A 175 -9.01 -8.81 7.88
CA GLY A 175 -9.58 -8.86 9.22
C GLY A 175 -9.20 -7.65 10.07
N LEU A 176 -7.91 -7.28 10.08
CA LEU A 176 -7.40 -6.08 10.75
C LEU A 176 -8.08 -4.80 10.22
N THR A 177 -8.25 -4.69 8.92
CA THR A 177 -8.91 -3.53 8.28
C THR A 177 -10.34 -3.37 8.77
N LYS A 178 -11.11 -4.46 8.80
CA LYS A 178 -12.50 -4.46 9.32
C LYS A 178 -12.55 -4.08 10.80
N HIS A 179 -11.67 -4.65 11.62
CA HIS A 179 -11.62 -4.34 13.04
C HIS A 179 -11.28 -2.87 13.29
N ALA A 180 -10.22 -2.38 12.64
CA ALA A 180 -9.81 -0.98 12.76
C ALA A 180 -10.88 0.00 12.26
N SER A 181 -11.66 -0.38 11.24
CA SER A 181 -12.77 0.45 10.76
C SER A 181 -13.90 0.59 11.79
N MET A 182 -14.17 -0.49 12.53
CA MET A 182 -15.17 -0.51 13.60
C MET A 182 -14.75 0.40 14.76
N GLU A 183 -13.50 0.28 15.22
CA GLU A 183 -12.98 1.11 16.32
C GLU A 183 -12.75 2.57 15.90
N GLY A 184 -12.35 2.80 14.65
CA GLY A 184 -12.08 4.14 14.10
C GLY A 184 -13.33 4.96 13.83
N GLY A 185 -14.46 4.32 13.52
CA GLY A 185 -15.71 4.97 13.11
C GLY A 185 -16.19 6.05 14.06
N PRO A 186 -16.29 5.82 15.39
CA PRO A 186 -16.68 6.83 16.36
C PRO A 186 -15.77 8.07 16.41
N HIS A 187 -14.55 7.96 15.89
CA HIS A 187 -13.57 9.03 15.80
C HIS A 187 -13.49 9.68 14.42
N GLY A 188 -14.38 9.31 13.49
CA GLY A 188 -14.36 9.80 12.11
C GLY A 188 -13.20 9.24 11.28
N ILE A 189 -12.60 8.12 11.72
CA ILE A 189 -11.49 7.45 11.02
C ILE A 189 -12.06 6.37 10.12
N ARG A 190 -11.74 6.42 8.82
CA ARG A 190 -12.08 5.38 7.86
C ARG A 190 -10.86 4.51 7.61
N VAL A 191 -11.05 3.19 7.64
CA VAL A 191 -9.99 2.22 7.38
C VAL A 191 -10.47 1.25 6.31
N ASN A 192 -9.76 1.21 5.19
CA ASN A 192 -10.07 0.34 4.06
C ASN A 192 -8.82 -0.40 3.59
N ALA A 193 -9.00 -1.38 2.73
CA ALA A 193 -7.91 -2.03 2.04
C ALA A 193 -8.07 -1.94 0.51
N VAL A 194 -6.96 -1.99 -0.19
CA VAL A 194 -6.90 -2.24 -1.64
C VAL A 194 -6.26 -3.61 -1.83
N ALA A 195 -6.80 -4.41 -2.75
CA ALA A 195 -6.28 -5.71 -3.11
C ALA A 195 -5.80 -5.70 -4.58
N PRO A 196 -4.51 -5.39 -4.82
CA PRO A 196 -3.96 -5.41 -6.17
C PRO A 196 -3.91 -6.83 -6.75
N GLY A 197 -4.13 -6.94 -8.06
CA GLY A 197 -3.83 -8.11 -8.87
C GLY A 197 -2.37 -8.16 -9.32
N ALA A 198 -2.15 -8.68 -10.52
CA ALA A 198 -0.84 -8.64 -11.18
C ALA A 198 -0.54 -7.20 -11.63
N ILE A 199 0.43 -6.56 -10.99
CA ILE A 199 0.81 -5.17 -11.24
C ILE A 199 2.22 -5.12 -11.85
N PHE A 200 2.37 -4.32 -12.90
CA PHE A 200 3.64 -4.13 -13.61
C PHE A 200 4.63 -3.39 -12.71
N THR A 201 5.58 -4.13 -12.17
CA THR A 201 6.65 -3.65 -11.29
C THR A 201 7.93 -4.40 -11.63
N ALA A 202 9.08 -3.85 -11.26
CA ALA A 202 10.37 -4.55 -11.42
C ALA A 202 10.37 -5.95 -10.77
N MET A 203 9.59 -6.14 -9.70
CA MET A 203 9.39 -7.46 -9.08
C MET A 203 8.61 -8.42 -10.00
N ALA A 204 7.57 -7.94 -10.66
CA ALA A 204 6.78 -8.76 -11.60
C ALA A 204 7.58 -9.11 -12.85
N GLU A 205 8.36 -8.17 -13.39
CA GLU A 205 9.25 -8.44 -14.53
C GLU A 205 10.24 -9.56 -14.20
N LYS A 206 10.91 -9.46 -13.05
CA LYS A 206 11.84 -10.50 -12.60
C LYS A 206 11.16 -11.86 -12.37
N ALA A 207 9.91 -11.86 -11.91
CA ALA A 207 9.15 -13.11 -11.76
C ALA A 207 8.85 -13.76 -13.11
N LEU A 208 8.44 -12.97 -14.12
CA LEU A 208 8.19 -13.46 -15.48
C LEU A 208 9.47 -14.00 -16.15
N GLU A 209 10.62 -13.33 -15.98
CA GLU A 209 11.91 -13.83 -16.44
C GLU A 209 12.23 -15.22 -15.85
N ILE A 210 12.04 -15.38 -14.53
CA ILE A 210 12.27 -16.67 -13.85
C ILE A 210 11.31 -17.77 -14.37
N MET A 211 10.07 -17.40 -14.69
CA MET A 211 9.06 -18.31 -15.21
C MET A 211 9.27 -18.63 -16.69
N GLY A 212 10.15 -17.91 -17.39
CA GLY A 212 10.39 -18.07 -18.82
C GLY A 212 9.19 -17.70 -19.70
N THR A 213 8.38 -16.72 -19.25
CA THR A 213 7.17 -16.25 -19.96
C THR A 213 7.21 -14.74 -20.14
N THR A 214 6.35 -14.24 -20.99
CA THR A 214 6.20 -12.81 -21.28
C THR A 214 4.93 -12.25 -20.65
N HIS A 215 4.83 -10.91 -20.59
CA HIS A 215 3.62 -10.23 -20.18
C HIS A 215 2.39 -10.63 -20.98
N ASP A 216 2.54 -10.67 -22.31
CA ASP A 216 1.43 -10.92 -23.22
C ASP A 216 0.90 -12.37 -23.08
N GLU A 217 1.79 -13.32 -22.78
CA GLU A 217 1.42 -14.74 -22.57
C GLU A 217 0.79 -14.98 -21.19
N PHE A 218 1.22 -14.24 -20.17
CA PHE A 218 0.77 -14.45 -18.79
C PHE A 218 -0.45 -13.60 -18.41
N ALA A 219 -0.62 -12.44 -19.02
CA ALA A 219 -1.67 -11.50 -18.67
C ALA A 219 -3.11 -12.06 -18.79
N PRO A 220 -3.47 -12.84 -19.85
CA PRO A 220 -4.80 -13.44 -19.94
C PRO A 220 -5.12 -14.44 -18.82
N GLN A 221 -4.10 -14.99 -18.15
CA GLN A 221 -4.28 -15.91 -17.04
C GLN A 221 -4.62 -15.18 -15.72
N VAL A 222 -4.19 -13.94 -15.58
CA VAL A 222 -4.25 -13.15 -14.34
C VAL A 222 -5.15 -11.91 -14.39
N SER A 223 -5.80 -11.66 -15.53
CA SER A 223 -6.70 -10.51 -15.68
C SER A 223 -7.71 -10.76 -16.81
N TYR A 224 -8.97 -10.35 -16.62
CA TYR A 224 -9.95 -10.30 -17.72
C TYR A 224 -9.66 -9.16 -18.70
N LEU A 225 -8.91 -8.13 -18.25
CA LEU A 225 -8.46 -7.03 -19.11
C LEU A 225 -7.23 -7.43 -19.95
N GLU A 226 -6.76 -8.68 -19.84
CA GLU A 226 -5.66 -9.27 -20.60
C GLU A 226 -4.36 -8.42 -20.55
N ARG A 227 -4.15 -7.73 -19.45
CA ARG A 227 -2.95 -6.95 -19.16
C ARG A 227 -2.67 -6.91 -17.66
N PHE A 228 -1.44 -6.57 -17.31
CA PHE A 228 -1.12 -6.20 -15.95
C PHE A 228 -1.67 -4.80 -15.64
N GLY A 229 -2.05 -4.58 -14.39
CA GLY A 229 -2.31 -3.24 -13.90
C GLY A 229 -1.01 -2.44 -13.75
N MET A 230 -1.12 -1.12 -13.83
CA MET A 230 0.00 -0.23 -13.55
C MET A 230 0.00 0.25 -12.11
N PRO A 231 1.15 0.53 -11.50
CA PRO A 231 1.23 1.06 -10.12
C PRO A 231 0.32 2.25 -9.85
N HIS A 232 0.18 3.16 -10.82
CA HIS A 232 -0.68 4.33 -10.68
C HIS A 232 -2.18 3.98 -10.65
N GLU A 233 -2.61 2.87 -11.23
CA GLU A 233 -4.02 2.42 -11.16
C GLU A 233 -4.36 1.98 -9.72
N VAL A 234 -3.44 1.31 -9.03
CA VAL A 234 -3.57 0.98 -7.60
C VAL A 234 -3.55 2.25 -6.73
N ALA A 235 -2.68 3.20 -7.08
CA ALA A 235 -2.58 4.49 -6.41
C ALA A 235 -3.86 5.31 -6.50
N GLN A 236 -4.58 5.27 -7.65
CA GLN A 236 -5.87 5.94 -7.82
C GLN A 236 -6.95 5.39 -6.90
N GLY A 237 -7.02 4.08 -6.71
CA GLY A 237 -7.93 3.48 -5.74
C GLY A 237 -7.61 3.90 -4.30
N SER A 238 -6.32 3.94 -3.96
CA SER A 238 -5.86 4.45 -2.66
C SER A 238 -6.19 5.94 -2.49
N LEU A 239 -6.01 6.75 -3.52
CA LEU A 239 -6.37 8.17 -3.54
C LEU A 239 -7.87 8.36 -3.28
N TRP A 240 -8.73 7.63 -3.99
CA TRP A 240 -10.17 7.71 -3.79
C TRP A 240 -10.56 7.36 -2.36
N LEU A 241 -10.01 6.25 -1.81
CA LEU A 241 -10.29 5.82 -0.44
C LEU A 241 -9.76 6.80 0.62
N CYS A 242 -8.71 7.56 0.33
CA CYS A 242 -8.20 8.61 1.21
C CYS A 242 -8.98 9.94 1.06
N SER A 243 -9.69 10.14 -0.04
CA SER A 243 -10.37 11.40 -0.35
C SER A 243 -11.75 11.54 0.31
N PRO A 244 -12.31 12.76 0.38
CA PRO A 244 -13.69 12.98 0.81
C PRO A 244 -14.74 12.29 -0.08
N ALA A 245 -14.40 11.93 -1.32
CA ALA A 245 -15.32 11.24 -2.24
C ALA A 245 -15.72 9.83 -1.75
N SER A 246 -14.98 9.26 -0.80
CA SER A 246 -15.30 7.98 -0.15
C SER A 246 -15.75 8.15 1.31
N SER A 247 -16.37 9.29 1.66
CA SER A 247 -16.72 9.66 3.04
C SER A 247 -17.62 8.66 3.78
N TYR A 248 -18.37 7.84 3.05
CA TYR A 248 -19.26 6.80 3.63
C TYR A 248 -18.75 5.38 3.36
N VAL A 249 -17.42 5.24 3.07
CA VAL A 249 -16.79 3.96 2.75
C VAL A 249 -15.73 3.63 3.80
N THR A 250 -15.99 2.58 4.59
CA THR A 250 -15.05 2.06 5.58
C THR A 250 -15.21 0.54 5.74
N GLY A 251 -14.16 -0.18 6.10
CA GLY A 251 -14.14 -1.62 6.33
C GLY A 251 -14.15 -2.48 5.07
N ILE A 252 -14.08 -1.89 3.87
CA ILE A 252 -14.05 -2.66 2.63
C ILE A 252 -12.62 -3.07 2.23
N THR A 253 -12.54 -4.07 1.37
CA THR A 253 -11.35 -4.39 0.59
C THR A 253 -11.72 -4.25 -0.88
N LEU A 254 -11.11 -3.29 -1.56
CA LEU A 254 -11.36 -2.96 -2.97
C LEU A 254 -10.40 -3.72 -3.87
N PRO A 255 -10.84 -4.72 -4.66
CA PRO A 255 -9.98 -5.34 -5.67
C PRO A 255 -9.63 -4.34 -6.77
N ILE A 256 -8.35 -4.28 -7.14
CA ILE A 256 -7.84 -3.57 -8.32
C ILE A 256 -6.98 -4.58 -9.09
N ASP A 257 -7.65 -5.48 -9.81
CA ASP A 257 -7.09 -6.74 -10.25
C ASP A 257 -7.46 -7.14 -11.68
N GLY A 258 -8.06 -6.24 -12.44
CA GLY A 258 -8.51 -6.51 -13.80
C GLY A 258 -9.55 -7.64 -13.89
N GLY A 259 -10.30 -7.90 -12.80
CA GLY A 259 -11.35 -8.92 -12.72
C GLY A 259 -10.85 -10.31 -12.31
N PHE A 260 -9.59 -10.47 -11.87
CA PHE A 260 -9.05 -11.78 -11.47
C PHE A 260 -9.87 -12.48 -10.39
N THR A 261 -10.33 -11.77 -9.38
CA THR A 261 -11.12 -12.36 -8.29
C THR A 261 -12.58 -12.68 -8.68
N ALA A 262 -13.01 -12.23 -9.86
CA ALA A 262 -14.32 -12.56 -10.43
C ALA A 262 -14.28 -13.80 -11.34
N LYS A 263 -13.08 -14.37 -11.63
CA LYS A 263 -12.89 -15.60 -12.38
C LYS A 263 -13.37 -16.83 -11.61
#